data_8eded66f843934bc7e9fda774d38f1cb
#
_entry.id   8eded66f843934bc7e9fda774d38f1cb
#
_cell.length_a   1.000
_cell.length_b   1.000
_cell.length_c   1.000
_cell.angle_alpha   90.00
_cell.angle_beta   90.00
_cell.angle_gamma   90.00
#
_symmetry.space_group_name_H-M   'P 1'
#
loop_
_entity.id
_entity.type
_entity.pdbx_description
1 polymer ?
#
loop_
_entity_poly.entity_id
_entity_poly.type
_entity_poly.pdbx_seq_one_letter_code
_entity_poly.pdbx_strand_id
1 'polypeptide(L)'
;MLLVTSCSNNVIRGNITDCDSFPADPIAYIYLQPYDDFTQQEAAKLTSKITNGLSKVYGGDWTNVKVLANKGLPRKAYYKPRHRYLANELLKDLNINKEQSYIIGLTHKDISYKIHGQTNYGIMGLTPLNSNKSIVSDYRTHDLVAVIVHEFGHGFYGAKHCTNPKCIMCDYQKHKGKPFVYKLCKEHSFMN
;
A
#
# COMPACT_ATOMS: atom_id res chain seq x y z
N MET A 1 -23.27 19.69 -17.09
CA MET A 1 -22.43 20.83 -17.51
C MET A 1 -21.06 20.58 -16.92
N LEU A 2 -20.16 19.95 -17.70
CA LEU A 2 -18.80 19.60 -17.27
C LEU A 2 -17.93 20.85 -17.35
N LEU A 3 -17.33 21.24 -16.22
CA LEU A 3 -16.25 22.22 -16.20
C LEU A 3 -14.92 21.49 -16.41
N VAL A 4 -14.42 21.55 -17.62
CA VAL A 4 -13.05 21.18 -17.96
C VAL A 4 -12.18 22.41 -17.68
N THR A 5 -11.38 22.39 -16.61
CA THR A 5 -10.34 23.39 -16.41
C THR A 5 -9.09 22.96 -17.16
N SER A 6 -8.87 23.58 -18.32
CA SER A 6 -7.63 23.46 -19.07
C SER A 6 -6.51 24.23 -18.37
N CYS A 7 -5.41 23.57 -18.04
CA CYS A 7 -4.16 24.25 -17.67
C CYS A 7 -3.57 24.91 -18.90
N SER A 8 -3.58 26.24 -18.96
CA SER A 8 -2.94 27.03 -20.00
C SER A 8 -1.45 27.12 -19.75
N ASN A 9 -0.65 26.78 -20.76
CA ASN A 9 0.81 26.92 -20.80
C ASN A 9 1.21 28.40 -20.71
N ASN A 10 1.77 28.82 -19.58
CA ASN A 10 2.56 30.04 -19.51
C ASN A 10 4.01 29.66 -19.16
N VAL A 11 4.86 29.70 -20.18
CA VAL A 11 6.33 29.57 -20.05
C VAL A 11 6.85 30.87 -19.47
N ILE A 12 7.19 30.89 -18.19
CA ILE A 12 8.07 31.89 -17.59
C ILE A 12 9.19 31.15 -16.86
N ARG A 13 10.42 31.56 -17.17
CA ARG A 13 11.70 30.97 -16.74
C ARG A 13 11.77 30.66 -15.26
N GLY A 14 12.14 29.43 -14.94
CA GLY A 14 12.83 29.06 -13.70
C GLY A 14 11.93 28.79 -12.49
N ASN A 15 11.14 27.75 -12.57
CA ASN A 15 10.83 26.81 -11.48
C ASN A 15 9.96 25.72 -12.10
N ILE A 16 10.52 24.54 -12.21
CA ILE A 16 9.77 23.32 -12.57
C ILE A 16 8.90 23.03 -11.36
N THR A 17 7.65 23.44 -11.39
CA THR A 17 6.64 22.91 -10.48
C THR A 17 6.28 21.53 -11.02
N ASP A 18 6.77 20.48 -10.34
CA ASP A 18 6.39 19.10 -10.59
C ASP A 18 4.88 18.94 -10.44
N CYS A 19 4.14 19.14 -11.53
CA CYS A 19 2.74 18.72 -11.66
C CYS A 19 2.63 17.22 -12.03
N ASP A 20 3.77 16.51 -12.11
CA ASP A 20 3.84 15.16 -12.67
C ASP A 20 3.74 14.02 -11.65
N SER A 21 3.34 14.26 -10.39
CA SER A 21 3.37 13.24 -9.35
C SER A 21 2.02 12.63 -8.95
N PHE A 22 0.92 13.04 -9.56
CA PHE A 22 -0.36 12.37 -9.33
C PHE A 22 -0.68 11.46 -10.52
N PRO A 23 -1.11 10.21 -10.29
CA PRO A 23 -1.63 9.39 -11.38
C PRO A 23 -2.78 10.16 -12.04
N ALA A 24 -2.68 10.37 -13.35
CA ALA A 24 -3.60 11.18 -14.15
C ALA A 24 -5.05 10.65 -14.10
N ASP A 25 -5.25 9.39 -13.69
CA ASP A 25 -6.55 8.73 -13.63
C ASP A 25 -6.81 8.09 -12.27
N PRO A 26 -8.04 8.21 -11.71
CA PRO A 26 -8.40 7.60 -10.45
C PRO A 26 -8.30 6.07 -10.55
N ILE A 27 -7.86 5.42 -9.46
CA ILE A 27 -7.92 3.96 -9.38
C ILE A 27 -9.37 3.52 -9.48
N ALA A 28 -9.67 2.73 -10.52
CA ALA A 28 -11.00 2.19 -10.73
C ALA A 28 -11.29 0.99 -9.82
N TYR A 29 -10.25 0.18 -9.49
CA TYR A 29 -10.41 -1.04 -8.70
C TYR A 29 -9.22 -1.31 -7.79
N ILE A 30 -9.49 -1.78 -6.57
CA ILE A 30 -8.53 -2.38 -5.67
C ILE A 30 -8.76 -3.89 -5.65
N TYR A 31 -7.73 -4.66 -5.95
CA TYR A 31 -7.78 -6.12 -5.92
C TYR A 31 -7.04 -6.66 -4.70
N LEU A 32 -7.69 -7.56 -3.97
CA LEU A 32 -7.08 -8.32 -2.88
C LEU A 32 -6.70 -9.70 -3.39
N GLN A 33 -5.41 -10.03 -3.36
CA GLN A 33 -4.89 -11.35 -3.71
C GLN A 33 -4.51 -12.12 -2.44
N PRO A 34 -5.37 -12.99 -1.94
CA PRO A 34 -5.03 -13.85 -0.82
C PRO A 34 -4.07 -14.96 -1.25
N TYR A 35 -3.13 -15.32 -0.34
CA TYR A 35 -2.13 -16.36 -0.54
C TYR A 35 -2.21 -17.44 0.54
N ASP A 36 -1.95 -18.70 0.16
CA ASP A 36 -1.91 -19.89 1.03
C ASP A 36 -3.14 -20.00 1.93
N ASP A 37 -2.90 -19.96 3.24
CA ASP A 37 -3.90 -20.06 4.30
C ASP A 37 -4.71 -18.78 4.56
N PHE A 38 -4.34 -17.65 3.96
CA PHE A 38 -5.19 -16.46 3.96
C PHE A 38 -6.36 -16.64 2.99
N THR A 39 -7.51 -16.96 3.50
CA THR A 39 -8.66 -17.36 2.68
C THR A 39 -9.34 -16.19 1.96
N GLN A 40 -10.05 -16.50 0.86
CA GLN A 40 -10.89 -15.51 0.18
C GLN A 40 -11.97 -14.93 1.11
N GLN A 41 -12.51 -15.74 2.03
CA GLN A 41 -13.52 -15.29 2.98
C GLN A 41 -12.94 -14.27 3.99
N GLU A 42 -11.72 -14.48 4.46
CA GLU A 42 -11.01 -13.52 5.31
C GLU A 42 -10.74 -12.22 4.55
N ALA A 43 -10.24 -12.30 3.33
CA ALA A 43 -10.04 -11.14 2.47
C ALA A 43 -11.36 -10.37 2.22
N ALA A 44 -12.47 -11.07 1.98
CA ALA A 44 -13.78 -10.46 1.81
C ALA A 44 -14.27 -9.70 3.05
N LYS A 45 -14.00 -10.21 4.26
CA LYS A 45 -14.32 -9.51 5.53
C LYS A 45 -13.50 -8.23 5.72
N LEU A 46 -12.40 -8.06 5.02
CA LEU A 46 -11.58 -6.85 5.09
C LEU A 46 -12.04 -5.75 4.14
N THR A 47 -12.80 -6.05 3.09
CA THR A 47 -13.16 -5.08 2.05
C THR A 47 -13.75 -3.79 2.60
N SER A 48 -14.80 -3.86 3.41
CA SER A 48 -15.44 -2.68 4.03
C SER A 48 -14.52 -1.95 5.01
N LYS A 49 -13.67 -2.67 5.74
CA LYS A 49 -12.71 -2.05 6.65
C LYS A 49 -11.62 -1.29 5.89
N ILE A 50 -11.16 -1.83 4.74
CA ILE A 50 -10.17 -1.20 3.87
C ILE A 50 -10.77 0.06 3.24
N THR A 51 -11.97 -0.01 2.65
CA THR A 51 -12.65 1.16 2.08
C THR A 51 -12.83 2.26 3.11
N ASN A 52 -13.32 1.92 4.30
CA ASN A 52 -13.50 2.88 5.39
C ASN A 52 -12.16 3.48 5.86
N GLY A 53 -11.10 2.66 5.93
CA GLY A 53 -9.77 3.12 6.31
C GLY A 53 -9.17 4.09 5.30
N LEU A 54 -9.27 3.77 4.01
CA LEU A 54 -8.82 4.63 2.91
C LEU A 54 -9.60 5.94 2.86
N SER A 55 -10.94 5.89 2.88
CA SER A 55 -11.79 7.09 2.90
C SER A 55 -11.54 7.98 4.11
N LYS A 56 -11.29 7.38 5.29
CA LYS A 56 -10.99 8.13 6.52
C LYS A 56 -9.66 8.88 6.44
N VAL A 57 -8.66 8.30 5.77
CA VAL A 57 -7.31 8.87 5.71
C VAL A 57 -7.11 9.76 4.50
N TYR A 58 -7.58 9.32 3.34
CA TYR A 58 -7.29 9.95 2.05
C TYR A 58 -8.52 10.63 1.42
N GLY A 59 -9.67 10.59 2.09
CA GLY A 59 -10.92 11.06 1.48
C GLY A 59 -11.36 10.15 0.32
N GLY A 60 -12.32 10.64 -0.47
CA GLY A 60 -12.79 9.95 -1.68
C GLY A 60 -13.61 8.69 -1.44
N ASP A 61 -14.03 8.07 -2.54
CA ASP A 61 -14.81 6.84 -2.59
C ASP A 61 -13.95 5.66 -3.09
N TRP A 62 -13.69 4.69 -2.21
CA TRP A 62 -12.85 3.52 -2.46
C TRP A 62 -13.65 2.22 -2.49
N THR A 63 -14.90 2.24 -2.96
CA THR A 63 -15.84 1.13 -2.83
C THR A 63 -15.56 -0.05 -3.76
N ASN A 64 -14.77 0.13 -4.83
CA ASN A 64 -14.49 -0.91 -5.81
C ASN A 64 -13.38 -1.88 -5.37
N VAL A 65 -13.55 -2.55 -4.24
CA VAL A 65 -12.61 -3.59 -3.77
C VAL A 65 -13.10 -4.97 -4.20
N LYS A 66 -12.25 -5.73 -4.90
CA LYS A 66 -12.52 -7.09 -5.39
C LYS A 66 -11.53 -8.10 -4.83
N VAL A 67 -12.03 -9.26 -4.43
CA VAL A 67 -11.19 -10.36 -3.95
C VAL A 67 -10.94 -11.34 -5.09
N LEU A 68 -9.67 -11.66 -5.34
CA LEU A 68 -9.25 -12.65 -6.31
C LEU A 68 -9.29 -14.05 -5.72
N ALA A 69 -9.24 -15.07 -6.57
CA ALA A 69 -9.07 -16.45 -6.13
C ALA A 69 -7.77 -16.61 -5.34
N ASN A 70 -7.82 -17.39 -4.27
CA ASN A 70 -6.63 -17.73 -3.49
C ASN A 70 -5.60 -18.44 -4.36
N LYS A 71 -4.32 -18.20 -4.14
CA LYS A 71 -3.22 -18.93 -4.78
C LYS A 71 -2.09 -19.23 -3.81
N GLY A 72 -1.29 -20.25 -4.13
CA GLY A 72 -0.11 -20.61 -3.34
C GLY A 72 0.98 -19.55 -3.41
N LEU A 73 1.76 -19.42 -2.34
CA LEU A 73 2.95 -18.59 -2.33
C LEU A 73 4.03 -19.15 -3.28
N PRO A 74 4.69 -18.33 -4.08
CA PRO A 74 5.72 -18.78 -5.00
C PRO A 74 6.93 -19.37 -4.23
N ARG A 75 7.32 -20.59 -4.58
CA ARG A 75 8.43 -21.31 -3.90
C ARG A 75 9.74 -20.51 -3.89
N LYS A 76 10.01 -19.72 -4.94
CA LYS A 76 11.20 -18.86 -5.06
C LYS A 76 11.26 -17.75 -4.01
N ALA A 77 10.12 -17.38 -3.43
CA ALA A 77 10.06 -16.37 -2.38
C ALA A 77 10.47 -16.93 -1.00
N TYR A 78 10.46 -18.26 -0.81
CA TYR A 78 10.74 -18.85 0.49
C TYR A 78 12.22 -18.79 0.86
N TYR A 79 12.54 -18.09 1.96
CA TYR A 79 13.87 -18.01 2.55
C TYR A 79 14.00 -18.94 3.74
N LYS A 80 14.52 -20.16 3.49
CA LYS A 80 14.62 -21.27 4.46
C LYS A 80 15.32 -20.90 5.77
N PRO A 81 16.47 -20.17 5.80
CA PRO A 81 17.20 -19.92 7.05
C PRO A 81 16.41 -19.17 8.12
N ARG A 82 15.35 -18.44 7.75
CA ARG A 82 14.52 -17.67 8.68
C ARG A 82 13.04 -18.05 8.62
N HIS A 83 12.69 -19.07 7.82
CA HIS A 83 11.29 -19.48 7.58
C HIS A 83 10.40 -18.29 7.16
N ARG A 84 10.91 -17.41 6.27
CA ARG A 84 10.25 -16.20 5.81
C ARG A 84 10.06 -16.20 4.32
N TYR A 85 9.16 -15.33 3.85
CA TYR A 85 8.99 -15.08 2.43
C TYR A 85 9.56 -13.71 2.07
N LEU A 86 10.34 -13.67 0.97
CA LEU A 86 10.93 -12.44 0.46
C LEU A 86 9.84 -11.59 -0.20
N ALA A 87 9.52 -10.45 0.37
CA ALA A 87 8.42 -9.57 -0.06
C ALA A 87 8.59 -9.07 -1.51
N ASN A 88 9.83 -8.80 -1.95
CA ASN A 88 10.13 -8.43 -3.33
C ASN A 88 9.79 -9.53 -4.35
N GLU A 89 9.95 -10.81 -3.98
CA GLU A 89 9.56 -11.93 -4.85
C GLU A 89 8.04 -12.10 -4.89
N LEU A 90 7.34 -11.81 -3.78
CA LEU A 90 5.89 -11.78 -3.73
C LEU A 90 5.31 -10.64 -4.58
N LEU A 91 5.92 -9.45 -4.54
CA LEU A 91 5.53 -8.31 -5.40
C LEU A 91 5.66 -8.64 -6.90
N LYS A 92 6.69 -9.41 -7.29
CA LYS A 92 6.86 -9.86 -8.69
C LYS A 92 5.78 -10.87 -9.12
N ASP A 93 5.26 -11.64 -8.17
CA ASP A 93 4.20 -12.61 -8.41
C ASP A 93 2.81 -11.99 -8.53
N LEU A 94 2.62 -10.79 -7.95
CA LEU A 94 1.39 -10.02 -8.12
C LEU A 94 1.31 -9.52 -9.56
N ASN A 95 0.30 -9.99 -10.29
CA ASN A 95 0.05 -9.57 -11.66
C ASN A 95 -1.42 -9.24 -11.86
N ILE A 96 -1.67 -8.06 -12.40
CA ILE A 96 -2.99 -7.64 -12.83
C ILE A 96 -2.86 -6.80 -14.11
N ASN A 97 -3.41 -7.34 -15.21
CA ASN A 97 -3.40 -6.67 -16.52
C ASN A 97 -4.66 -5.80 -16.66
N LYS A 98 -4.89 -4.90 -15.70
CA LYS A 98 -6.01 -3.96 -15.75
C LYS A 98 -5.48 -2.58 -15.48
N GLU A 99 -5.68 -1.70 -16.42
CA GLU A 99 -5.41 -0.28 -16.24
C GLU A 99 -6.17 0.27 -15.04
N GLN A 100 -5.65 1.31 -14.41
CA GLN A 100 -6.29 1.98 -13.27
C GLN A 100 -6.60 1.04 -12.08
N SER A 101 -5.76 0.04 -11.83
CA SER A 101 -5.97 -0.94 -10.77
C SER A 101 -4.81 -0.98 -9.79
N TYR A 102 -5.14 -1.18 -8.52
CA TYR A 102 -4.19 -1.42 -7.44
C TYR A 102 -4.34 -2.86 -6.92
N ILE A 103 -3.25 -3.58 -6.70
CA ILE A 103 -3.31 -4.95 -6.18
C ILE A 103 -2.58 -5.08 -4.86
N ILE A 104 -3.21 -5.72 -3.89
CA ILE A 104 -2.69 -5.95 -2.54
C ILE A 104 -2.63 -7.46 -2.29
N GLY A 105 -1.44 -8.00 -2.16
CA GLY A 105 -1.23 -9.38 -1.73
C GLY A 105 -1.39 -9.49 -0.23
N LEU A 106 -2.11 -10.52 0.24
CA LEU A 106 -2.42 -10.79 1.64
C LEU A 106 -1.88 -12.16 2.04
N THR A 107 -1.16 -12.24 3.17
CA THR A 107 -0.63 -13.50 3.68
C THR A 107 -0.54 -13.51 5.20
N HIS A 108 -0.68 -14.69 5.83
CA HIS A 108 -0.39 -14.91 7.25
C HIS A 108 1.10 -15.23 7.51
N LYS A 109 1.89 -15.42 6.45
CA LYS A 109 3.30 -15.79 6.61
C LYS A 109 4.18 -14.60 6.96
N ASP A 110 5.25 -14.87 7.70
CA ASP A 110 6.27 -13.86 7.99
C ASP A 110 6.97 -13.43 6.69
N ILE A 111 6.93 -12.15 6.39
CA ILE A 111 7.57 -11.57 5.21
C ILE A 111 8.80 -10.75 5.58
N SER A 112 9.76 -10.65 4.67
CA SER A 112 11.02 -9.95 4.91
C SER A 112 11.51 -9.21 3.67
N TYR A 113 12.32 -8.19 3.92
CA TYR A 113 12.97 -7.40 2.88
C TYR A 113 14.40 -7.02 3.29
N LYS A 114 15.23 -6.66 2.31
CA LYS A 114 16.58 -6.14 2.56
C LYS A 114 16.50 -4.68 2.96
N ILE A 115 16.77 -4.37 4.23
CA ILE A 115 16.77 -3.01 4.77
C ILE A 115 18.08 -2.79 5.54
N HIS A 116 18.71 -1.64 5.35
CA HIS A 116 19.92 -1.22 6.08
C HIS A 116 21.03 -2.28 6.09
N GLY A 117 21.26 -2.95 4.96
CA GLY A 117 22.28 -3.99 4.84
C GLY A 117 21.90 -5.35 5.42
N GLN A 118 20.78 -5.48 6.11
CA GLN A 118 20.23 -6.76 6.57
C GLN A 118 19.40 -7.40 5.45
N THR A 119 19.76 -8.62 5.06
CA THR A 119 19.18 -9.29 3.89
C THR A 119 17.76 -9.82 4.08
N ASN A 120 17.26 -9.90 5.33
CA ASN A 120 15.93 -10.46 5.62
C ASN A 120 15.36 -9.89 6.92
N TYR A 121 15.26 -8.56 6.96
CA TYR A 121 14.56 -7.85 8.02
C TYR A 121 13.06 -8.14 7.92
N GLY A 122 12.43 -8.59 9.03
CA GLY A 122 10.99 -8.87 9.06
C GLY A 122 10.17 -7.59 9.00
N ILE A 123 9.20 -7.56 8.10
CA ILE A 123 8.34 -6.39 7.83
C ILE A 123 6.86 -6.78 7.89
N MET A 124 5.98 -5.80 7.99
CA MET A 124 4.52 -5.99 7.93
C MET A 124 3.98 -5.79 6.51
N GLY A 125 4.60 -4.93 5.73
CA GLY A 125 4.24 -4.66 4.34
C GLY A 125 5.43 -4.18 3.53
N LEU A 126 5.28 -4.19 2.21
CA LEU A 126 6.23 -3.63 1.25
C LEU A 126 5.48 -3.10 0.03
N THR A 127 5.76 -1.85 -0.29
CA THR A 127 5.27 -1.18 -1.50
C THR A 127 6.36 -0.31 -2.08
N PRO A 128 6.76 -0.50 -3.34
CA PRO A 128 7.60 0.48 -4.02
C PRO A 128 6.86 1.81 -4.18
N LEU A 129 7.55 2.93 -4.03
CA LEU A 129 6.94 4.24 -4.23
C LEU A 129 6.37 4.37 -5.66
N ASN A 130 5.22 5.03 -5.79
CA ASN A 130 4.52 5.20 -7.06
C ASN A 130 4.24 3.86 -7.79
N SER A 131 3.89 2.83 -7.02
CA SER A 131 3.58 1.49 -7.53
C SER A 131 2.11 1.17 -7.31
N ASN A 132 1.53 0.41 -8.22
CA ASN A 132 0.18 -0.13 -8.06
C ASN A 132 0.13 -1.50 -7.37
N LYS A 133 1.20 -1.90 -6.67
CA LYS A 133 1.33 -3.21 -6.02
C LYS A 133 1.83 -3.08 -4.59
N SER A 134 1.16 -3.75 -3.66
CA SER A 134 1.58 -3.93 -2.27
C SER A 134 1.56 -5.39 -1.88
N ILE A 135 2.41 -5.79 -0.95
CA ILE A 135 2.30 -7.06 -0.23
C ILE A 135 2.26 -6.78 1.26
N VAL A 136 1.31 -7.36 1.97
CA VAL A 136 1.13 -7.17 3.41
C VAL A 136 0.93 -8.51 4.13
N SER A 137 1.34 -8.54 5.39
CA SER A 137 1.22 -9.71 6.26
C SER A 137 0.72 -9.29 7.64
N ASP A 138 -0.18 -10.08 8.20
CA ASP A 138 -0.65 -9.91 9.59
C ASP A 138 0.24 -10.61 10.62
N TYR A 139 1.26 -11.33 10.20
CA TYR A 139 2.16 -12.07 11.11
C TYR A 139 2.77 -11.19 12.23
N ARG A 140 3.00 -9.90 11.96
CA ARG A 140 3.66 -8.94 12.87
C ARG A 140 2.76 -7.82 13.35
N THR A 141 1.49 -7.81 12.96
CA THR A 141 0.55 -6.75 13.32
C THR A 141 -0.79 -7.31 13.75
N HIS A 142 -1.48 -6.59 14.63
CA HIS A 142 -2.88 -6.84 14.98
C HIS A 142 -3.84 -5.91 14.22
N ASP A 143 -3.31 -4.96 13.44
CA ASP A 143 -4.09 -4.04 12.60
C ASP A 143 -3.60 -4.08 11.15
N LEU A 144 -3.99 -5.15 10.45
CA LEU A 144 -3.66 -5.34 9.04
C LEU A 144 -4.22 -4.23 8.16
N VAL A 145 -5.39 -3.69 8.49
CA VAL A 145 -6.02 -2.60 7.74
C VAL A 145 -5.17 -1.34 7.79
N ALA A 146 -4.62 -1.00 8.95
CA ALA A 146 -3.71 0.14 9.06
C ALA A 146 -2.44 -0.05 8.22
N VAL A 147 -1.88 -1.27 8.19
CA VAL A 147 -0.73 -1.58 7.31
C VAL A 147 -1.12 -1.41 5.84
N ILE A 148 -2.29 -1.92 5.42
CA ILE A 148 -2.79 -1.76 4.05
C ILE A 148 -2.93 -0.27 3.68
N VAL A 149 -3.53 0.54 4.55
CA VAL A 149 -3.70 1.98 4.33
C VAL A 149 -2.34 2.68 4.24
N HIS A 150 -1.39 2.33 5.10
CA HIS A 150 -0.02 2.83 5.07
C HIS A 150 0.69 2.50 3.74
N GLU A 151 0.67 1.22 3.34
CA GLU A 151 1.29 0.76 2.10
C GLU A 151 0.65 1.39 0.85
N PHE A 152 -0.66 1.61 0.89
CA PHE A 152 -1.37 2.34 -0.17
C PHE A 152 -0.85 3.78 -0.32
N GLY A 153 -0.54 4.46 0.78
CA GLY A 153 0.10 5.78 0.77
C GLY A 153 1.43 5.80 0.02
N HIS A 154 2.26 4.77 0.22
CA HIS A 154 3.51 4.62 -0.54
C HIS A 154 3.28 4.42 -2.02
N GLY A 155 2.37 3.51 -2.37
CA GLY A 155 2.14 3.13 -3.76
C GLY A 155 1.40 4.20 -4.55
N PHE A 156 0.26 4.64 -4.04
CA PHE A 156 -0.63 5.52 -4.80
C PHE A 156 -0.16 6.98 -4.80
N TYR A 157 0.29 7.47 -3.65
CA TYR A 157 0.72 8.87 -3.49
C TYR A 157 2.23 9.07 -3.52
N GLY A 158 3.04 8.00 -3.61
CA GLY A 158 4.49 8.09 -3.51
C GLY A 158 5.00 8.63 -2.17
N ALA A 159 4.17 8.59 -1.13
CA ALA A 159 4.48 9.16 0.18
C ALA A 159 5.66 8.43 0.83
N LYS A 160 6.56 9.16 1.44
CA LYS A 160 7.67 8.62 2.25
C LYS A 160 7.26 8.52 3.72
N HIS A 161 8.03 7.79 4.52
CA HIS A 161 7.83 7.80 5.97
C HIS A 161 8.10 9.18 6.57
N CYS A 162 7.34 9.50 7.64
CA CYS A 162 7.66 10.61 8.54
C CYS A 162 7.97 10.12 9.97
N THR A 163 8.32 11.04 10.84
CA THR A 163 8.62 10.74 12.26
C THR A 163 7.45 11.08 13.19
N ASN A 164 6.33 11.58 12.66
CA ASN A 164 5.18 11.99 13.47
C ASN A 164 4.34 10.78 13.89
N PRO A 165 4.30 10.41 15.20
CA PRO A 165 3.56 9.24 15.66
C PRO A 165 2.03 9.36 15.56
N LYS A 166 1.52 10.54 15.19
CA LYS A 166 0.09 10.79 14.94
C LYS A 166 -0.26 10.73 13.44
N CYS A 167 0.62 10.19 12.61
CA CYS A 167 0.44 10.06 11.15
C CYS A 167 0.41 8.60 10.76
N ILE A 168 -0.48 8.21 9.84
CA ILE A 168 -0.49 6.85 9.29
C ILE A 168 0.83 6.51 8.60
N MET A 169 1.52 7.48 7.98
CA MET A 169 2.80 7.32 7.31
C MET A 169 4.01 7.38 8.25
N CYS A 170 3.79 7.31 9.57
CA CYS A 170 4.90 7.26 10.52
C CYS A 170 5.69 5.96 10.38
N ASP A 171 7.03 6.06 10.41
CA ASP A 171 7.89 4.89 10.50
C ASP A 171 7.51 4.07 11.75
N TYR A 172 7.22 2.78 11.56
CA TYR A 172 6.81 1.87 12.63
C TYR A 172 7.77 1.87 13.82
N GLN A 173 9.08 2.03 13.59
CA GLN A 173 10.06 2.09 14.67
C GLN A 173 9.85 3.29 15.60
N LYS A 174 9.23 4.38 15.11
CA LYS A 174 8.97 5.60 15.87
C LYS A 174 7.71 5.54 16.73
N HIS A 175 6.76 4.65 16.38
CA HIS A 175 5.56 4.46 17.20
C HIS A 175 5.42 3.04 17.77
N LYS A 176 6.52 2.31 17.86
CA LYS A 176 6.61 0.95 18.37
C LYS A 176 5.77 0.73 19.62
N GLY A 177 4.89 -0.26 19.57
CA GLY A 177 3.99 -0.60 20.68
C GLY A 177 2.78 0.34 20.87
N LYS A 178 2.58 1.35 20.00
CA LYS A 178 1.39 2.20 20.02
C LYS A 178 0.41 1.79 18.91
N PRO A 179 -0.91 1.99 19.09
CA PRO A 179 -1.89 1.79 18.03
C PRO A 179 -1.62 2.67 16.82
N PHE A 180 -1.95 2.18 15.63
CA PHE A 180 -1.94 2.98 14.41
C PHE A 180 -2.95 4.13 14.48
N VAL A 181 -2.60 5.25 13.84
CA VAL A 181 -3.45 6.43 13.78
C VAL A 181 -3.90 6.67 12.34
N TYR A 182 -5.20 6.54 12.09
CA TYR A 182 -5.81 6.76 10.77
C TYR A 182 -5.98 8.26 10.48
N LYS A 183 -4.85 8.98 10.37
CA LYS A 183 -4.78 10.42 10.06
C LYS A 183 -3.50 10.74 9.32
N LEU A 184 -3.51 11.83 8.57
CA LEU A 184 -2.33 12.42 7.96
C LEU A 184 -1.79 13.56 8.85
N CYS A 185 -0.47 13.75 8.86
CA CYS A 185 0.14 14.94 9.43
C CYS A 185 0.21 16.05 8.37
N LYS A 186 0.65 17.24 8.79
CA LYS A 186 0.78 18.40 7.89
C LYS A 186 1.66 18.11 6.67
N GLU A 187 2.74 17.35 6.87
CA GLU A 187 3.66 16.94 5.79
C GLU A 187 2.98 16.09 4.71
N HIS A 188 1.96 15.30 5.10
CA HIS A 188 1.21 14.40 4.22
C HIS A 188 -0.19 14.89 3.86
N SER A 189 -0.56 16.13 4.21
CA SER A 189 -1.89 16.67 3.94
C SER A 189 -2.24 16.83 2.45
N PHE A 190 -1.24 16.75 1.56
CA PHE A 190 -1.45 16.75 0.11
C PHE A 190 -2.16 15.49 -0.42
N MET A 191 -2.29 14.44 0.39
CA MET A 191 -2.94 13.17 0.03
C MET A 191 -4.45 13.14 0.32
N ASN A 192 -5.04 14.25 0.84
CA ASN A 192 -6.45 14.30 1.23
C ASN A 192 -7.20 15.41 0.48
#